data_9d89b2962acbd2fe8b540b090fd42fdd
#
_entry.id   9d89b2962acbd2fe8b540b090fd42fdd
#
_cell.length_a   1.000
_cell.length_b   1.000
_cell.length_c   1.000
_cell.angle_alpha   90.00
_cell.angle_beta   90.00
_cell.angle_gamma   90.00
#
_symmetry.space_group_name_H-M   'P 1'
#
loop_
_entity.id
_entity.type
_entity.pdbx_description
1 polymer ?
#
loop_
_entity_poly.entity_id
_entity_poly.type
_entity_poly.pdbx_seq_one_letter_code
_entity_poly.pdbx_strand_id
1 'polypeptide(L)'
;MLAAIFGLSGPVLTADERAFFRDADPAGYILFGRNVVDRAHLRALTDDLRALHGRDRLFICIDQEGGRVARMKPPVWAAYPPQGQFDRLYDLAPASAIEAARANAEALGLDLAEVGITVDCLPLLDVRQPGADDVIGDRALGGEPLRVAALGRAVLDGLARAGVTGVVKHVPGHGRAGADSHKALPTVTASAAELATDLAPFRSLSQAKIAMTAHVRYTAWDDTAPATLSARVIADVVRGAIGFDGLLLSDDLDMAALTGSIAERAARAQAAGCDLALNCWARMDDMVGIAAALAPMGAATAARIDRALADTDIAPARADARRSDLTARRDALLALLP
;
A
#
# COMPACT_ATOMS: atom_id res chain seq x y z
N MET A 1 14.86 8.01 14.42
CA MET A 1 13.83 7.87 13.35
C MET A 1 12.49 7.60 14.01
N LEU A 2 11.46 8.36 13.63
CA LEU A 2 10.08 8.21 14.13
C LEU A 2 9.35 7.11 13.33
N ALA A 3 8.58 6.26 14.00
CA ALA A 3 7.83 5.16 13.39
C ALA A 3 6.53 5.64 12.69
N ALA A 4 6.67 6.63 11.81
CA ALA A 4 5.56 7.24 11.08
C ALA A 4 5.88 7.48 9.60
N ILE A 5 4.82 7.47 8.79
CA ILE A 5 4.81 7.90 7.38
C ILE A 5 3.87 9.10 7.31
N PHE A 6 4.33 10.21 6.77
CA PHE A 6 3.54 11.44 6.66
C PHE A 6 3.25 11.82 5.20
N GLY A 7 2.06 12.35 4.97
CA GLY A 7 1.73 13.05 3.74
C GLY A 7 2.40 14.43 3.69
N LEU A 8 2.39 15.03 2.49
CA LEU A 8 2.90 16.38 2.22
C LEU A 8 1.76 17.29 1.80
N SER A 9 1.83 18.59 2.16
CA SER A 9 0.77 19.56 1.87
C SER A 9 0.68 19.94 0.38
N GLY A 10 1.80 19.93 -0.33
CA GLY A 10 1.88 20.40 -1.72
C GLY A 10 3.02 19.79 -2.52
N PRO A 11 3.28 20.31 -3.73
CA PRO A 11 4.31 19.78 -4.63
C PRO A 11 5.75 20.16 -4.24
N VAL A 12 5.93 21.02 -3.24
CA VAL A 12 7.20 21.39 -2.64
C VAL A 12 7.08 21.43 -1.13
N LEU A 13 8.17 21.17 -0.41
CA LEU A 13 8.19 21.28 1.05
C LEU A 13 8.09 22.74 1.48
N THR A 14 7.12 23.04 2.36
CA THR A 14 7.06 24.33 3.06
C THR A 14 8.21 24.45 4.07
N ALA A 15 8.47 25.68 4.54
CA ALA A 15 9.49 25.92 5.57
C ALA A 15 9.17 25.17 6.88
N ASP A 16 7.88 25.16 7.26
CA ASP A 16 7.40 24.49 8.47
C ASP A 16 7.50 22.97 8.35
N GLU A 17 7.10 22.38 7.21
CA GLU A 17 7.27 20.94 6.95
C GLU A 17 8.75 20.55 7.00
N ARG A 18 9.63 21.34 6.39
CA ARG A 18 11.07 21.09 6.38
C ARG A 18 11.66 21.13 7.79
N ALA A 19 11.25 22.09 8.62
CA ALA A 19 11.67 22.16 10.02
C ALA A 19 11.17 20.95 10.81
N PHE A 20 9.87 20.68 10.74
CA PHE A 20 9.24 19.54 11.42
C PHE A 20 9.85 18.20 11.03
N PHE A 21 9.99 17.93 9.72
CA PHE A 21 10.51 16.64 9.25
C PHE A 21 11.99 16.44 9.62
N ARG A 22 12.79 17.51 9.69
CA ARG A 22 14.16 17.41 10.16
C ARG A 22 14.22 17.01 11.64
N ASP A 23 13.34 17.58 12.47
CA ASP A 23 13.32 17.34 13.91
C ASP A 23 12.68 15.99 14.24
N ALA A 24 11.56 15.65 13.60
CA ALA A 24 10.82 14.41 13.84
C ALA A 24 11.49 13.18 13.22
N ASP A 25 12.26 13.35 12.14
CA ASP A 25 12.95 12.28 11.39
C ASP A 25 12.05 11.06 11.09
N PRO A 26 10.94 11.24 10.32
CA PRO A 26 10.00 10.14 10.05
C PRO A 26 10.63 9.02 9.23
N ALA A 27 10.05 7.81 9.32
CA ALA A 27 10.47 6.66 8.54
C ALA A 27 10.26 6.87 7.03
N GLY A 28 9.23 7.63 6.65
CA GLY A 28 8.95 7.87 5.25
C GLY A 28 7.80 8.83 4.99
N TYR A 29 7.40 8.86 3.73
CA TYR A 29 6.40 9.78 3.18
C TYR A 29 5.42 9.07 2.27
N ILE A 30 4.17 9.60 2.21
CA ILE A 30 3.15 9.18 1.24
C ILE A 30 2.75 10.35 0.36
N LEU A 31 2.71 10.12 -0.97
CA LEU A 31 2.40 11.12 -1.97
C LEU A 31 0.99 10.95 -2.53
N PHE A 32 0.34 12.09 -2.80
CA PHE A 32 -1.01 12.16 -3.36
C PHE A 32 -1.03 13.05 -4.61
N GLY A 33 -2.17 13.13 -5.28
CA GLY A 33 -2.35 13.99 -6.45
C GLY A 33 -1.96 15.45 -6.22
N ARG A 34 -2.11 15.97 -4.99
CA ARG A 34 -1.68 17.34 -4.62
C ARG A 34 -0.18 17.56 -4.67
N ASN A 35 0.62 16.49 -4.65
CA ASN A 35 2.08 16.55 -4.73
C ASN A 35 2.58 16.36 -6.17
N VAL A 36 1.70 15.98 -7.11
CA VAL A 36 2.05 15.57 -8.46
C VAL A 36 1.75 16.70 -9.45
N VAL A 37 2.78 17.24 -10.07
CA VAL A 37 2.69 18.25 -11.15
C VAL A 37 3.15 17.64 -12.47
N ASP A 38 4.43 17.34 -12.58
CA ASP A 38 5.08 16.68 -13.71
C ASP A 38 6.27 15.82 -13.22
N ARG A 39 6.97 15.14 -14.14
CA ARG A 39 8.07 14.23 -13.81
C ARG A 39 9.22 14.96 -13.11
N ALA A 40 9.58 16.13 -13.60
CA ALA A 40 10.71 16.88 -13.08
C ALA A 40 10.43 17.42 -11.66
N HIS A 41 9.23 17.96 -11.44
CA HIS A 41 8.80 18.43 -10.11
C HIS A 41 8.71 17.30 -9.10
N LEU A 42 8.10 16.19 -9.49
CA LEU A 42 7.94 15.05 -8.58
C LEU A 42 9.29 14.44 -8.22
N ARG A 43 10.21 14.32 -9.19
CA ARG A 43 11.59 13.90 -8.94
C ARG A 43 12.31 14.85 -8.00
N ALA A 44 12.22 16.17 -8.24
CA ALA A 44 12.84 17.17 -7.37
C ALA A 44 12.31 17.09 -5.93
N LEU A 45 10.99 16.88 -5.74
CA LEU A 45 10.40 16.70 -4.41
C LEU A 45 10.95 15.46 -3.70
N THR A 46 11.03 14.32 -4.37
CA THR A 46 11.56 13.08 -3.76
C THR A 46 13.05 13.17 -3.46
N ASP A 47 13.83 13.85 -4.30
CA ASP A 47 15.27 14.10 -4.07
C ASP A 47 15.47 15.09 -2.89
N ASP A 48 14.62 16.11 -2.76
CA ASP A 48 14.63 17.04 -1.63
C ASP A 48 14.35 16.35 -0.29
N LEU A 49 13.40 15.40 -0.26
CA LEU A 49 13.13 14.57 0.90
C LEU A 49 14.35 13.70 1.28
N ARG A 50 15.04 13.11 0.31
CA ARG A 50 16.27 12.34 0.55
C ARG A 50 17.39 13.21 1.10
N ALA A 51 17.59 14.37 0.49
CA ALA A 51 18.60 15.34 0.92
C ALA A 51 18.35 15.85 2.34
N LEU A 52 17.07 16.06 2.71
CA LEU A 52 16.69 16.49 4.06
C LEU A 52 17.19 15.56 5.15
N HIS A 53 17.18 14.24 4.89
CA HIS A 53 17.55 13.19 5.84
C HIS A 53 18.92 12.56 5.60
N GLY A 54 19.59 12.89 4.49
CA GLY A 54 20.83 12.23 4.07
C GLY A 54 20.64 10.72 3.83
N ARG A 55 19.45 10.30 3.38
CA ARG A 55 19.09 8.89 3.16
C ARG A 55 18.81 8.63 1.69
N ASP A 56 19.69 7.90 1.00
CA ASP A 56 19.48 7.49 -0.39
C ASP A 56 18.30 6.52 -0.52
N ARG A 57 18.19 5.57 0.43
CA ARG A 57 17.05 4.66 0.55
C ARG A 57 16.05 5.22 1.55
N LEU A 58 15.12 6.02 1.07
CA LEU A 58 14.03 6.59 1.86
C LEU A 58 12.71 5.92 1.47
N PHE A 59 11.88 5.60 2.47
CA PHE A 59 10.54 5.09 2.23
C PHE A 59 9.67 6.23 1.67
N ILE A 60 9.37 6.19 0.38
CA ILE A 60 8.44 7.12 -0.27
C ILE A 60 7.40 6.28 -0.99
N CYS A 61 6.15 6.34 -0.54
CA CYS A 61 5.07 5.53 -1.09
C CYS A 61 3.99 6.37 -1.78
N ILE A 62 3.17 5.69 -2.56
CA ILE A 62 2.04 6.24 -3.30
C ILE A 62 0.96 5.16 -3.48
N ASP A 63 -0.30 5.55 -3.67
CA ASP A 63 -1.35 4.67 -4.18
C ASP A 63 -1.44 4.81 -5.71
N GLN A 64 -0.69 4.03 -6.43
CA GLN A 64 -0.74 3.98 -7.89
C GLN A 64 -1.26 2.60 -8.34
N GLU A 65 -2.54 2.29 -8.04
CA GLU A 65 -3.13 0.98 -8.30
C GLU A 65 -3.52 0.77 -9.77
N GLY A 66 -3.76 1.86 -10.49
CA GLY A 66 -4.43 1.88 -11.78
C GLY A 66 -5.95 2.13 -11.65
N GLY A 67 -6.64 2.28 -12.78
CA GLY A 67 -8.06 2.63 -12.79
C GLY A 67 -8.34 3.93 -12.03
N ARG A 68 -9.34 3.91 -11.14
CA ARG A 68 -9.79 5.07 -10.36
C ARG A 68 -8.80 5.47 -9.27
N VAL A 69 -7.95 4.55 -8.79
CA VAL A 69 -6.94 4.83 -7.76
C VAL A 69 -5.58 5.00 -8.41
N ALA A 70 -5.33 6.20 -8.88
CA ALA A 70 -4.07 6.63 -9.45
C ALA A 70 -3.83 8.10 -9.11
N ARG A 71 -2.59 8.45 -8.78
CA ARG A 71 -2.16 9.82 -8.47
C ARG A 71 -1.41 10.44 -9.64
N MET A 72 -0.59 9.64 -10.32
CA MET A 72 0.14 9.95 -11.54
C MET A 72 -0.75 9.58 -12.73
N LYS A 73 -1.19 10.59 -13.51
CA LYS A 73 -2.25 10.44 -14.53
C LYS A 73 -1.86 11.05 -15.88
N PRO A 74 -2.56 10.68 -16.97
CA PRO A 74 -2.44 11.38 -18.25
C PRO A 74 -2.70 12.89 -18.09
N PRO A 75 -2.07 13.76 -18.93
CA PRO A 75 -1.24 13.36 -20.08
C PRO A 75 0.24 13.10 -19.76
N VAL A 76 0.70 13.34 -18.54
CA VAL A 76 2.12 13.21 -18.17
C VAL A 76 2.55 11.75 -18.05
N TRP A 77 1.69 10.91 -17.50
CA TRP A 77 1.91 9.46 -17.36
C TRP A 77 0.86 8.66 -18.14
N ALA A 78 1.17 7.41 -18.39
CA ALA A 78 0.22 6.48 -19.01
C ALA A 78 -0.98 6.21 -18.09
N ALA A 79 -2.14 5.89 -18.68
CA ALA A 79 -3.25 5.30 -17.96
C ALA A 79 -2.96 3.81 -17.72
N TYR A 80 -3.05 3.37 -16.47
CA TYR A 80 -2.96 1.96 -16.10
C TYR A 80 -4.36 1.41 -15.81
N PRO A 81 -4.70 0.19 -16.29
CA PRO A 81 -6.03 -0.39 -16.09
C PRO A 81 -6.28 -0.76 -14.61
N PRO A 82 -7.56 -0.82 -14.17
CA PRO A 82 -7.90 -1.35 -12.86
C PRO A 82 -7.57 -2.85 -12.77
N GLN A 83 -7.28 -3.33 -11.56
CA GLN A 83 -6.87 -4.71 -11.32
C GLN A 83 -7.92 -5.75 -11.74
N GLY A 84 -9.20 -5.39 -11.67
CA GLY A 84 -10.31 -6.25 -12.13
C GLY A 84 -10.28 -6.63 -13.62
N GLN A 85 -9.51 -5.94 -14.48
CA GLN A 85 -9.31 -6.38 -15.85
C GLN A 85 -8.47 -7.65 -15.93
N PHE A 86 -7.49 -7.81 -15.06
CA PHE A 86 -6.67 -9.03 -14.99
C PHE A 86 -7.48 -10.21 -14.43
N ASP A 87 -8.40 -9.96 -13.49
CA ASP A 87 -9.36 -10.97 -13.03
C ASP A 87 -10.24 -11.48 -14.16
N ARG A 88 -10.82 -10.56 -14.95
CA ARG A 88 -11.62 -10.95 -16.14
C ARG A 88 -10.82 -11.72 -17.17
N LEU A 89 -9.57 -11.33 -17.43
CA LEU A 89 -8.69 -12.05 -18.35
C LEU A 89 -8.33 -13.44 -17.81
N TYR A 90 -8.26 -13.61 -16.49
CA TYR A 90 -7.97 -14.90 -15.87
C TYR A 90 -9.04 -15.95 -16.16
N ASP A 91 -10.32 -15.56 -16.28
CA ASP A 91 -11.40 -16.46 -16.66
C ASP A 91 -11.21 -17.06 -18.06
N LEU A 92 -10.58 -16.33 -18.96
CA LEU A 92 -10.35 -16.74 -20.36
C LEU A 92 -9.00 -17.42 -20.55
N ALA A 93 -7.95 -16.85 -19.98
CA ALA A 93 -6.56 -17.24 -20.22
C ALA A 93 -5.69 -16.95 -18.98
N PRO A 94 -5.64 -17.85 -17.97
CA PRO A 94 -4.95 -17.62 -16.70
C PRO A 94 -3.46 -17.22 -16.86
N ALA A 95 -2.72 -17.92 -17.73
CA ALA A 95 -1.31 -17.60 -17.96
C ALA A 95 -1.12 -16.20 -18.57
N SER A 96 -2.00 -15.80 -19.50
CA SER A 96 -2.00 -14.47 -20.11
C SER A 96 -2.33 -13.38 -19.09
N ALA A 97 -3.28 -13.64 -18.18
CA ALA A 97 -3.65 -12.70 -17.11
C ALA A 97 -2.49 -12.47 -16.14
N ILE A 98 -1.81 -13.53 -15.70
CA ILE A 98 -0.62 -13.44 -14.83
C ILE A 98 0.48 -12.62 -15.51
N GLU A 99 0.75 -12.88 -16.78
CA GLU A 99 1.77 -12.14 -17.53
C GLU A 99 1.37 -10.69 -17.78
N ALA A 100 0.10 -10.41 -18.11
CA ALA A 100 -0.41 -9.05 -18.28
C ALA A 100 -0.31 -8.24 -16.98
N ALA A 101 -0.69 -8.84 -15.84
CA ALA A 101 -0.58 -8.20 -14.52
C ALA A 101 0.88 -7.89 -14.17
N ARG A 102 1.81 -8.83 -14.44
CA ARG A 102 3.25 -8.63 -14.23
C ARG A 102 3.80 -7.50 -15.10
N ALA A 103 3.53 -7.53 -16.40
CA ALA A 103 3.99 -6.50 -17.34
C ALA A 103 3.43 -5.12 -16.99
N ASN A 104 2.15 -5.05 -16.59
CA ASN A 104 1.51 -3.83 -16.13
C ASN A 104 2.20 -3.25 -14.90
N ALA A 105 2.42 -4.08 -13.88
CA ALA A 105 3.03 -3.65 -12.63
C ALA A 105 4.51 -3.26 -12.82
N GLU A 106 5.24 -3.93 -13.71
CA GLU A 106 6.61 -3.56 -14.05
C GLU A 106 6.66 -2.21 -14.78
N ALA A 107 5.78 -1.97 -15.76
CA ALA A 107 5.70 -0.68 -16.46
C ALA A 107 5.33 0.48 -15.52
N LEU A 108 4.35 0.26 -14.64
CA LEU A 108 3.94 1.20 -13.61
C LEU A 108 5.09 1.47 -12.62
N GLY A 109 5.77 0.43 -12.16
CA GLY A 109 6.92 0.56 -11.25
C GLY A 109 8.07 1.36 -11.86
N LEU A 110 8.33 1.25 -13.18
CA LEU A 110 9.32 2.08 -13.87
C LEU A 110 8.96 3.56 -13.86
N ASP A 111 7.66 3.90 -14.00
CA ASP A 111 7.21 5.30 -13.83
C ASP A 111 7.43 5.81 -12.41
N LEU A 112 7.24 4.96 -11.39
CA LEU A 112 7.47 5.31 -9.99
C LEU A 112 8.96 5.49 -9.67
N ALA A 113 9.79 4.55 -10.09
CA ALA A 113 11.22 4.58 -9.86
C ALA A 113 11.88 5.79 -10.53
N GLU A 114 11.44 6.17 -11.74
CA GLU A 114 11.92 7.35 -12.48
C GLU A 114 11.78 8.64 -11.66
N VAL A 115 10.69 8.79 -10.93
CA VAL A 115 10.42 9.96 -10.09
C VAL A 115 10.81 9.76 -8.62
N GLY A 116 11.59 8.71 -8.33
CA GLY A 116 12.18 8.47 -7.02
C GLY A 116 11.23 7.89 -5.97
N ILE A 117 10.09 7.31 -6.36
CA ILE A 117 9.19 6.59 -5.47
C ILE A 117 9.70 5.16 -5.28
N THR A 118 9.77 4.69 -4.02
CA THR A 118 10.37 3.40 -3.66
C THR A 118 9.34 2.32 -3.30
N VAL A 119 8.09 2.74 -3.01
CA VAL A 119 7.04 1.83 -2.54
C VAL A 119 5.71 2.16 -3.23
N ASP A 120 5.00 1.14 -3.69
CA ASP A 120 3.62 1.27 -4.17
C ASP A 120 2.65 0.52 -3.27
N CYS A 121 1.55 1.17 -2.89
CA CYS A 121 0.48 0.56 -2.08
C CYS A 121 -0.39 -0.40 -2.93
N LEU A 122 0.25 -1.37 -3.56
CA LEU A 122 -0.27 -2.40 -4.47
C LEU A 122 0.52 -3.70 -4.25
N PRO A 123 -0.10 -4.91 -4.34
CA PRO A 123 -1.47 -5.24 -4.74
C PRO A 123 -2.49 -5.28 -3.61
N LEU A 124 -3.79 -5.19 -3.99
CA LEU A 124 -4.88 -5.60 -3.12
C LEU A 124 -5.01 -7.13 -3.14
N LEU A 125 -5.00 -7.74 -1.95
CA LEU A 125 -5.26 -9.17 -1.77
C LEU A 125 -6.66 -9.43 -1.19
N ASP A 126 -7.50 -8.41 -1.17
CA ASP A 126 -8.88 -8.49 -0.71
C ASP A 126 -9.69 -9.41 -1.64
N VAL A 127 -10.22 -10.50 -1.09
CA VAL A 127 -11.05 -11.46 -1.83
C VAL A 127 -12.48 -10.94 -1.89
N ARG A 128 -12.88 -10.40 -3.05
CA ARG A 128 -14.21 -9.78 -3.21
C ARG A 128 -15.32 -10.79 -2.98
N GLN A 129 -16.21 -10.48 -2.03
CA GLN A 129 -17.36 -11.31 -1.71
C GLN A 129 -18.67 -10.68 -2.25
N PRO A 130 -19.69 -11.48 -2.57
CA PRO A 130 -21.01 -10.96 -2.91
C PRO A 130 -21.57 -10.08 -1.77
N GLY A 131 -22.13 -8.92 -2.13
CA GLY A 131 -22.72 -7.98 -1.17
C GLY A 131 -21.71 -7.09 -0.43
N ALA A 132 -20.41 -7.17 -0.73
CA ALA A 132 -19.40 -6.24 -0.23
C ALA A 132 -19.57 -4.84 -0.84
N ASP A 133 -19.10 -3.83 -0.10
CA ASP A 133 -19.08 -2.44 -0.58
C ASP A 133 -18.18 -2.27 -1.82
N ASP A 134 -18.57 -1.39 -2.74
CA ASP A 134 -17.81 -1.11 -3.96
C ASP A 134 -16.54 -0.27 -3.73
N VAL A 135 -16.19 0.07 -2.49
CA VAL A 135 -14.90 0.71 -2.16
C VAL A 135 -13.72 -0.14 -2.63
N ILE A 136 -13.85 -1.46 -2.59
CA ILE A 136 -12.89 -2.40 -3.20
C ILE A 136 -13.21 -2.55 -4.69
N GLY A 137 -14.40 -3.00 -5.06
CA GLY A 137 -14.91 -3.02 -6.44
C GLY A 137 -13.91 -3.58 -7.45
N ASP A 138 -13.63 -2.80 -8.50
CA ASP A 138 -12.70 -3.10 -9.59
C ASP A 138 -11.20 -2.99 -9.22
N ARG A 139 -10.90 -2.59 -7.99
CA ARG A 139 -9.54 -2.64 -7.42
C ARG A 139 -9.11 -4.07 -7.06
N ALA A 140 -10.07 -4.98 -6.82
CA ALA A 140 -9.79 -6.37 -6.47
C ALA A 140 -9.24 -7.17 -7.65
N LEU A 141 -8.34 -8.12 -7.34
CA LEU A 141 -7.82 -9.13 -8.26
C LEU A 141 -8.76 -10.35 -8.39
N GLY A 142 -9.99 -10.25 -7.86
CA GLY A 142 -11.04 -11.24 -8.01
C GLY A 142 -11.73 -11.66 -6.71
N GLY A 143 -12.58 -12.68 -6.83
CA GLY A 143 -13.33 -13.30 -5.72
C GLY A 143 -12.88 -14.72 -5.38
N GLU A 144 -11.85 -15.26 -6.06
CA GLU A 144 -11.31 -16.59 -5.82
C GLU A 144 -9.89 -16.46 -5.21
N PRO A 145 -9.64 -17.03 -4.01
CA PRO A 145 -8.42 -16.77 -3.25
C PRO A 145 -7.12 -17.13 -3.95
N LEU A 146 -7.07 -18.27 -4.65
CA LEU A 146 -5.84 -18.70 -5.33
C LEU A 146 -5.55 -17.84 -6.57
N ARG A 147 -6.58 -17.36 -7.26
CA ARG A 147 -6.47 -16.38 -8.35
C ARG A 147 -5.91 -15.06 -7.82
N VAL A 148 -6.48 -14.53 -6.73
CA VAL A 148 -5.99 -13.32 -6.07
C VAL A 148 -4.53 -13.47 -5.67
N ALA A 149 -4.13 -14.62 -5.12
CA ALA A 149 -2.72 -14.90 -4.77
C ALA A 149 -1.82 -14.96 -6.01
N ALA A 150 -2.25 -15.61 -7.10
CA ALA A 150 -1.45 -15.74 -8.32
C ALA A 150 -1.23 -14.37 -9.01
N LEU A 151 -2.30 -13.59 -9.17
CA LEU A 151 -2.24 -12.24 -9.74
C LEU A 151 -1.49 -11.28 -8.82
N GLY A 152 -1.72 -11.34 -7.50
CA GLY A 152 -0.99 -10.54 -6.52
C GLY A 152 0.51 -10.80 -6.53
N ARG A 153 0.94 -12.06 -6.67
CA ARG A 153 2.35 -12.41 -6.86
C ARG A 153 2.92 -11.82 -8.16
N ALA A 154 2.18 -11.89 -9.25
CA ALA A 154 2.61 -11.32 -10.52
C ALA A 154 2.82 -9.79 -10.43
N VAL A 155 1.94 -9.09 -9.70
CA VAL A 155 2.06 -7.66 -9.44
C VAL A 155 3.32 -7.38 -8.59
N LEU A 156 3.54 -8.10 -7.47
CA LEU A 156 4.73 -7.95 -6.64
C LEU A 156 6.02 -8.21 -7.43
N ASP A 157 6.04 -9.25 -8.27
CA ASP A 157 7.17 -9.58 -9.14
C ASP A 157 7.45 -8.47 -10.16
N GLY A 158 6.39 -7.87 -10.73
CA GLY A 158 6.50 -6.76 -11.68
C GLY A 158 7.10 -5.52 -11.03
N LEU A 159 6.55 -5.09 -9.89
CA LEU A 159 7.08 -3.94 -9.13
C LEU A 159 8.54 -4.16 -8.72
N ALA A 160 8.88 -5.33 -8.20
CA ALA A 160 10.25 -5.66 -7.80
C ALA A 160 11.25 -5.58 -8.97
N ARG A 161 10.86 -6.01 -10.18
CA ARG A 161 11.69 -5.88 -11.39
C ARG A 161 11.95 -4.43 -11.82
N ALA A 162 11.06 -3.54 -11.43
CA ALA A 162 11.21 -2.10 -11.64
C ALA A 162 11.98 -1.40 -10.51
N GLY A 163 12.40 -2.13 -9.46
CA GLY A 163 13.07 -1.55 -8.29
C GLY A 163 12.11 -0.90 -7.29
N VAL A 164 10.82 -1.26 -7.29
CA VAL A 164 9.80 -0.73 -6.38
C VAL A 164 9.27 -1.86 -5.50
N THR A 165 9.08 -1.61 -4.22
CA THR A 165 8.50 -2.58 -3.30
C THR A 165 6.98 -2.43 -3.24
N GLY A 166 6.24 -3.52 -3.43
CA GLY A 166 4.79 -3.54 -3.28
C GLY A 166 4.33 -3.72 -1.84
N VAL A 167 3.13 -3.23 -1.54
CA VAL A 167 2.44 -3.37 -0.25
C VAL A 167 1.20 -4.25 -0.44
N VAL A 168 1.15 -5.41 0.20
CA VAL A 168 -0.07 -6.23 0.19
C VAL A 168 -1.12 -5.64 1.15
N LYS A 169 -2.36 -5.49 0.70
CA LYS A 169 -3.43 -4.85 1.47
C LYS A 169 -4.82 -5.45 1.20
N HIS A 170 -5.75 -5.29 2.09
CA HIS A 170 -5.68 -4.74 3.44
C HIS A 170 -5.80 -5.90 4.44
N VAL A 171 -4.69 -6.26 5.08
CA VAL A 171 -4.65 -7.46 5.94
C VAL A 171 -5.53 -7.27 7.20
N PRO A 172 -6.33 -8.26 7.60
CA PRO A 172 -6.42 -9.66 7.13
C PRO A 172 -7.44 -9.92 5.99
N GLY A 173 -7.96 -8.90 5.30
CA GLY A 173 -8.82 -9.01 4.14
C GLY A 173 -10.08 -8.13 4.23
N HIS A 174 -10.19 -7.10 3.39
CA HIS A 174 -11.30 -6.13 3.37
C HIS A 174 -12.48 -6.57 2.49
N GLY A 175 -12.36 -7.70 1.77
CA GLY A 175 -13.28 -8.09 0.69
C GLY A 175 -14.70 -8.48 1.13
N ARG A 176 -14.98 -8.61 2.45
CA ARG A 176 -16.32 -8.84 3.02
C ARG A 176 -16.94 -7.59 3.64
N ALA A 177 -16.23 -6.48 3.72
CA ALA A 177 -16.73 -5.29 4.37
C ALA A 177 -17.93 -4.72 3.62
N GLY A 178 -19.06 -4.60 4.33
CA GLY A 178 -20.32 -4.06 3.79
C GLY A 178 -20.41 -2.53 3.88
N ALA A 179 -19.31 -1.83 4.20
CA ALA A 179 -19.25 -0.38 4.29
C ALA A 179 -17.85 0.13 3.93
N ASP A 180 -17.79 1.36 3.46
CA ASP A 180 -16.55 2.08 3.18
C ASP A 180 -15.89 2.55 4.49
N SER A 181 -14.69 2.06 4.79
CA SER A 181 -13.90 2.43 5.98
C SER A 181 -13.49 3.90 6.02
N HIS A 182 -13.54 4.62 4.91
CA HIS A 182 -13.38 6.08 4.89
C HIS A 182 -14.57 6.81 5.54
N LYS A 183 -15.73 6.17 5.65
CA LYS A 183 -16.99 6.78 6.14
C LYS A 183 -17.43 6.27 7.51
N ALA A 184 -17.22 4.99 7.78
CA ALA A 184 -17.63 4.34 9.02
C ALA A 184 -16.81 3.08 9.28
N LEU A 185 -16.81 2.55 10.52
CA LEU A 185 -16.15 1.29 10.86
C LEU A 185 -16.95 0.10 10.31
N PRO A 186 -16.44 -0.61 9.27
CA PRO A 186 -17.08 -1.83 8.82
C PRO A 186 -16.96 -2.93 9.87
N THR A 187 -18.00 -3.76 9.99
CA THR A 187 -17.99 -4.93 10.86
C THR A 187 -18.27 -6.18 10.03
N VAL A 188 -17.35 -7.14 10.11
CA VAL A 188 -17.46 -8.46 9.48
C VAL A 188 -17.81 -9.47 10.56
N THR A 189 -18.97 -10.14 10.41
CA THR A 189 -19.51 -11.12 11.36
C THR A 189 -19.29 -12.57 10.92
N ALA A 190 -18.59 -12.79 9.82
CA ALA A 190 -18.24 -14.12 9.35
C ALA A 190 -17.43 -14.88 10.40
N SER A 191 -17.67 -16.20 10.49
CA SER A 191 -16.93 -17.09 11.38
C SER A 191 -15.45 -17.20 11.00
N ALA A 192 -14.60 -17.62 11.92
CA ALA A 192 -13.19 -17.86 11.66
C ALA A 192 -12.96 -18.88 10.52
N ALA A 193 -13.85 -19.85 10.35
CA ALA A 193 -13.81 -20.83 9.26
C ALA A 193 -14.07 -20.17 7.89
N GLU A 194 -15.04 -19.27 7.80
CA GLU A 194 -15.34 -18.52 6.58
C GLU A 194 -14.22 -17.53 6.24
N LEU A 195 -13.64 -16.88 7.26
CA LEU A 195 -12.52 -15.96 7.12
C LEU A 195 -11.23 -16.64 6.67
N ALA A 196 -11.11 -17.97 6.77
CA ALA A 196 -9.97 -18.69 6.21
C ALA A 196 -9.79 -18.45 4.70
N THR A 197 -10.88 -18.21 3.97
CA THR A 197 -10.89 -17.83 2.55
C THR A 197 -10.21 -16.48 2.33
N ASP A 198 -10.50 -15.50 3.17
CA ASP A 198 -9.94 -14.14 3.07
C ASP A 198 -8.44 -14.12 3.43
N LEU A 199 -8.02 -15.00 4.36
CA LEU A 199 -6.61 -15.14 4.74
C LEU A 199 -5.76 -15.85 3.69
N ALA A 200 -6.34 -16.67 2.82
CA ALA A 200 -5.59 -17.55 1.93
C ALA A 200 -4.61 -16.81 0.98
N PRO A 201 -4.96 -15.67 0.33
CA PRO A 201 -4.00 -14.93 -0.48
C PRO A 201 -2.84 -14.37 0.35
N PHE A 202 -3.11 -13.85 1.55
CA PHE A 202 -2.07 -13.33 2.45
C PHE A 202 -1.13 -14.43 2.94
N ARG A 203 -1.66 -15.63 3.25
CA ARG A 203 -0.83 -16.82 3.58
C ARG A 203 0.08 -17.19 2.42
N SER A 204 -0.46 -17.23 1.21
CA SER A 204 0.29 -17.56 -0.02
C SER A 204 1.40 -16.54 -0.31
N LEU A 205 1.24 -15.30 0.15
CA LEU A 205 2.16 -14.19 -0.03
C LEU A 205 2.75 -13.68 1.30
N SER A 206 2.82 -14.54 2.33
CA SER A 206 3.33 -14.18 3.66
C SER A 206 4.78 -13.68 3.65
N GLN A 207 5.53 -13.96 2.59
CA GLN A 207 6.89 -13.45 2.36
C GLN A 207 6.94 -12.06 1.73
N ALA A 208 5.80 -11.40 1.49
CA ALA A 208 5.78 -10.01 1.04
C ALA A 208 6.55 -9.12 2.03
N LYS A 209 7.26 -8.12 1.52
CA LYS A 209 8.10 -7.27 2.35
C LYS A 209 7.31 -6.30 3.21
N ILE A 210 6.16 -5.83 2.72
CA ILE A 210 5.30 -4.84 3.37
C ILE A 210 3.84 -5.27 3.28
N ALA A 211 3.09 -5.08 4.37
CA ALA A 211 1.64 -5.20 4.40
C ALA A 211 1.00 -3.97 5.06
N MET A 212 -0.24 -3.66 4.68
CA MET A 212 -1.07 -2.61 5.28
C MET A 212 -2.31 -3.23 5.91
N THR A 213 -2.66 -2.80 7.15
CA THR A 213 -3.81 -3.32 7.89
C THR A 213 -5.15 -2.79 7.36
N ALA A 214 -6.23 -3.52 7.61
CA ALA A 214 -7.61 -3.08 7.36
C ALA A 214 -8.20 -2.36 8.58
N HIS A 215 -8.88 -1.23 8.37
CA HIS A 215 -9.75 -0.62 9.40
C HIS A 215 -11.12 -1.31 9.42
N VAL A 216 -11.12 -2.60 9.73
CA VAL A 216 -12.32 -3.46 9.77
C VAL A 216 -12.34 -4.21 11.09
N ARG A 217 -13.51 -4.30 11.72
CA ARG A 217 -13.74 -5.11 12.92
C ARG A 217 -14.21 -6.51 12.51
N TYR A 218 -13.51 -7.54 12.99
CA TYR A 218 -13.85 -8.95 12.74
C TYR A 218 -14.28 -9.59 14.04
N THR A 219 -15.59 -9.78 14.22
CA THR A 219 -16.14 -10.27 15.50
C THR A 219 -15.66 -11.67 15.89
N ALA A 220 -15.24 -12.48 14.93
CA ALA A 220 -14.68 -13.80 15.18
C ALA A 220 -13.30 -13.76 15.90
N TRP A 221 -12.56 -12.66 15.80
CA TRP A 221 -11.23 -12.53 16.41
C TRP A 221 -11.20 -11.46 17.51
N ASP A 222 -11.81 -10.30 17.25
CA ASP A 222 -11.91 -9.18 18.20
C ASP A 222 -13.18 -8.38 17.88
N ASP A 223 -14.15 -8.38 18.78
CA ASP A 223 -15.42 -7.65 18.64
C ASP A 223 -15.37 -6.22 19.20
N THR A 224 -14.21 -5.81 19.74
CA THR A 224 -14.03 -4.50 20.41
C THR A 224 -13.25 -3.49 19.57
N ALA A 225 -12.31 -3.94 18.74
CA ALA A 225 -11.42 -3.08 17.98
C ALA A 225 -11.29 -3.50 16.51
N PRO A 226 -11.06 -2.54 15.56
CA PRO A 226 -10.66 -2.87 14.20
C PRO A 226 -9.27 -3.51 14.17
N ALA A 227 -8.97 -4.29 13.13
CA ALA A 227 -7.72 -5.04 13.01
C ALA A 227 -6.47 -4.17 13.24
N THR A 228 -6.43 -2.95 12.72
CA THR A 228 -5.33 -1.99 12.92
C THR A 228 -5.04 -1.69 14.40
N LEU A 229 -6.08 -1.68 15.24
CA LEU A 229 -5.97 -1.33 16.67
C LEU A 229 -6.09 -2.54 17.61
N SER A 230 -6.13 -3.76 17.06
CA SER A 230 -6.27 -5.01 17.83
C SER A 230 -4.93 -5.75 17.93
N ALA A 231 -4.32 -5.72 19.10
CA ALA A 231 -3.10 -6.49 19.38
C ALA A 231 -3.34 -8.00 19.15
N ARG A 232 -4.56 -8.50 19.47
CA ARG A 232 -4.94 -9.88 19.25
C ARG A 232 -4.98 -10.23 17.76
N VAL A 233 -5.62 -9.42 16.93
CA VAL A 233 -5.67 -9.68 15.46
C VAL A 233 -4.27 -9.60 14.87
N ILE A 234 -3.45 -8.63 15.27
CA ILE A 234 -2.09 -8.53 14.74
C ILE A 234 -1.23 -9.72 15.18
N ALA A 235 -1.25 -10.10 16.46
CA ALA A 235 -0.43 -11.20 16.95
C ALA A 235 -0.91 -12.58 16.44
N ASP A 236 -2.20 -12.89 16.63
CA ASP A 236 -2.71 -14.24 16.39
C ASP A 236 -3.03 -14.49 14.91
N VAL A 237 -3.54 -13.46 14.21
CA VAL A 237 -3.96 -13.62 12.81
C VAL A 237 -2.86 -13.19 11.85
N VAL A 238 -2.35 -11.95 11.95
CA VAL A 238 -1.37 -11.43 10.98
C VAL A 238 -0.03 -12.11 11.16
N ARG A 239 0.54 -12.09 12.37
CA ARG A 239 1.84 -12.68 12.66
C ARG A 239 1.75 -14.20 12.81
N GLY A 240 0.68 -14.71 13.42
CA GLY A 240 0.47 -16.14 13.66
C GLY A 240 -0.11 -16.89 12.45
N ALA A 241 -1.42 -16.77 12.22
CA ALA A 241 -2.14 -17.59 11.23
C ALA A 241 -1.74 -17.32 9.77
N ILE A 242 -1.41 -16.09 9.41
CA ILE A 242 -0.86 -15.73 8.08
C ILE A 242 0.64 -16.03 8.03
N GLY A 243 1.36 -15.84 9.13
CA GLY A 243 2.83 -15.99 9.21
C GLY A 243 3.59 -14.83 8.59
N PHE A 244 3.00 -13.63 8.57
CA PHE A 244 3.64 -12.44 8.00
C PHE A 244 4.69 -11.85 8.95
N ASP A 245 5.97 -11.77 8.54
CA ASP A 245 7.05 -11.14 9.31
C ASP A 245 7.63 -9.88 8.67
N GLY A 246 7.02 -9.39 7.59
CA GLY A 246 7.40 -8.13 6.95
C GLY A 246 7.00 -6.89 7.74
N LEU A 247 7.28 -5.71 7.17
CA LEU A 247 6.90 -4.40 7.70
C LEU A 247 5.39 -4.22 7.64
N LEU A 248 4.76 -3.94 8.79
CA LEU A 248 3.32 -3.77 8.91
C LEU A 248 2.96 -2.29 9.09
N LEU A 249 2.27 -1.72 8.12
CA LEU A 249 1.75 -0.36 8.15
C LEU A 249 0.32 -0.36 8.71
N SER A 250 -0.08 0.70 9.44
CA SER A 250 -1.51 1.01 9.53
C SER A 250 -2.02 1.44 8.15
N ASP A 251 -3.32 1.34 7.90
CA ASP A 251 -4.00 2.18 6.91
C ASP A 251 -4.07 3.63 7.43
N ASP A 252 -4.56 4.57 6.61
CA ASP A 252 -4.62 6.00 6.96
C ASP A 252 -5.40 6.25 8.26
N LEU A 253 -4.69 6.77 9.26
CA LEU A 253 -5.27 7.03 10.58
C LEU A 253 -6.31 8.16 10.59
N ASP A 254 -6.44 8.95 9.53
CA ASP A 254 -7.47 9.98 9.38
C ASP A 254 -8.86 9.41 9.05
N MET A 255 -8.95 8.14 8.61
CA MET A 255 -10.21 7.52 8.19
C MET A 255 -11.25 7.49 9.30
N ALA A 256 -12.52 7.73 8.95
CA ALA A 256 -13.64 7.82 9.90
C ALA A 256 -13.99 6.48 10.61
N ALA A 257 -13.45 5.37 10.13
CA ALA A 257 -13.55 4.07 10.82
C ALA A 257 -12.92 4.07 12.23
N LEU A 258 -11.98 4.97 12.50
CA LEU A 258 -11.28 5.04 13.77
C LEU A 258 -11.85 6.16 14.67
N THR A 259 -11.83 5.93 15.99
CA THR A 259 -12.27 6.87 17.02
C THR A 259 -11.10 7.39 17.85
N GLY A 260 -11.24 8.59 18.45
CA GLY A 260 -10.20 9.29 19.18
C GLY A 260 -9.43 10.29 18.31
N SER A 261 -8.50 11.04 18.90
CA SER A 261 -7.61 11.94 18.19
C SER A 261 -6.63 11.16 17.30
N ILE A 262 -6.07 11.81 16.29
CA ILE A 262 -5.09 11.17 15.38
C ILE A 262 -3.86 10.66 16.15
N ALA A 263 -3.40 11.42 17.13
CA ALA A 263 -2.29 11.03 18.02
C ALA A 263 -2.61 9.75 18.83
N GLU A 264 -3.83 9.65 19.40
CA GLU A 264 -4.29 8.45 20.12
C GLU A 264 -4.39 7.23 19.16
N ARG A 265 -4.89 7.44 17.95
CA ARG A 265 -4.98 6.38 16.93
C ARG A 265 -3.57 5.85 16.58
N ALA A 266 -2.59 6.74 16.41
CA ALA A 266 -1.20 6.37 16.11
C ALA A 266 -0.57 5.56 17.25
N ALA A 267 -0.70 6.04 18.48
CA ALA A 267 -0.18 5.33 19.66
C ALA A 267 -0.82 3.95 19.83
N ARG A 268 -2.15 3.85 19.63
CA ARG A 268 -2.88 2.57 19.69
C ARG A 268 -2.49 1.60 18.57
N ALA A 269 -2.30 2.08 17.34
CA ALA A 269 -1.85 1.24 16.23
C ALA A 269 -0.44 0.68 16.49
N GLN A 270 0.49 1.51 16.98
CA GLN A 270 1.83 1.06 17.38
C GLN A 270 1.75 0.06 18.53
N ALA A 271 0.98 0.34 19.58
CA ALA A 271 0.81 -0.57 20.72
C ALA A 271 0.15 -1.90 20.31
N ALA A 272 -0.72 -1.89 19.30
CA ALA A 272 -1.33 -3.10 18.74
C ALA A 272 -0.32 -3.95 17.94
N GLY A 273 0.81 -3.38 17.49
CA GLY A 273 1.85 -4.11 16.77
C GLY A 273 2.04 -3.69 15.30
N CYS A 274 1.44 -2.57 14.84
CA CYS A 274 1.84 -1.93 13.61
C CYS A 274 3.27 -1.39 13.76
N ASP A 275 4.10 -1.61 12.74
CA ASP A 275 5.47 -1.12 12.72
C ASP A 275 5.52 0.39 12.42
N LEU A 276 4.66 0.88 11.53
CA LEU A 276 4.58 2.29 11.13
C LEU A 276 3.13 2.80 11.14
N ALA A 277 2.94 3.99 11.69
CA ALA A 277 1.71 4.75 11.66
C ALA A 277 1.64 5.59 10.37
N LEU A 278 0.55 5.48 9.61
CA LEU A 278 0.33 6.21 8.35
C LEU A 278 -0.64 7.38 8.56
N ASN A 279 -0.20 8.61 8.23
CA ASN A 279 -1.04 9.80 8.25
C ASN A 279 -0.94 10.55 6.91
N CYS A 280 -2.06 10.68 6.19
CA CYS A 280 -2.09 11.10 4.79
C CYS A 280 -2.33 12.61 4.58
N TRP A 281 -2.94 13.31 5.52
CA TRP A 281 -3.52 14.64 5.26
C TRP A 281 -2.59 15.83 5.49
N ALA A 282 -1.38 15.63 5.98
CA ALA A 282 -0.36 16.67 6.14
C ALA A 282 -0.83 17.88 6.98
N ARG A 283 -1.70 17.66 7.96
CA ARG A 283 -2.07 18.68 8.94
C ARG A 283 -0.98 18.75 10.01
N MET A 284 -0.34 19.91 10.16
CA MET A 284 0.84 20.06 11.03
C MET A 284 0.52 19.68 12.48
N ASP A 285 -0.62 20.10 13.01
CA ASP A 285 -1.03 19.80 14.41
C ASP A 285 -1.17 18.28 14.64
N ASP A 286 -1.73 17.55 13.66
CA ASP A 286 -1.84 16.10 13.72
C ASP A 286 -0.47 15.42 13.66
N MET A 287 0.41 15.88 12.76
CA MET A 287 1.77 15.33 12.62
C MET A 287 2.61 15.54 13.90
N VAL A 288 2.53 16.73 14.49
CA VAL A 288 3.17 17.05 15.78
C VAL A 288 2.60 16.19 16.91
N GLY A 289 1.27 16.03 16.94
CA GLY A 289 0.60 15.16 17.92
C GLY A 289 1.03 13.71 17.80
N ILE A 290 1.13 13.17 16.57
CA ILE A 290 1.64 11.82 16.29
C ILE A 290 3.09 11.69 16.78
N ALA A 291 3.95 12.64 16.44
CA ALA A 291 5.35 12.61 16.82
C ALA A 291 5.55 12.59 18.34
N ALA A 292 4.69 13.31 19.08
CA ALA A 292 4.70 13.32 20.54
C ALA A 292 4.13 12.02 21.18
N ALA A 293 3.24 11.32 20.49
CA ALA A 293 2.53 10.16 21.02
C ALA A 293 3.20 8.81 20.76
N LEU A 294 4.00 8.72 19.67
CA LEU A 294 4.66 7.46 19.30
C LEU A 294 5.88 7.18 20.19
N ALA A 295 6.02 5.92 20.59
CA ALA A 295 7.25 5.43 21.21
C ALA A 295 8.41 5.41 20.19
N PRO A 296 9.67 5.47 20.65
CA PRO A 296 10.84 5.33 19.79
C PRO A 296 10.79 4.06 18.94
N MET A 297 11.25 4.15 17.70
CA MET A 297 11.28 3.00 16.78
C MET A 297 12.17 1.89 17.35
N GLY A 298 11.62 0.68 17.41
CA GLY A 298 12.38 -0.50 17.83
C GLY A 298 13.32 -1.04 16.74
N ALA A 299 14.35 -1.78 17.15
CA ALA A 299 15.33 -2.37 16.22
C ALA A 299 14.69 -3.34 15.22
N ALA A 300 13.63 -4.06 15.61
CA ALA A 300 12.90 -4.96 14.71
C ALA A 300 12.21 -4.20 13.55
N THR A 301 11.56 -3.09 13.86
CA THR A 301 10.94 -2.20 12.85
C THR A 301 11.99 -1.62 11.91
N ALA A 302 13.11 -1.13 12.44
CA ALA A 302 14.23 -0.63 11.62
C ALA A 302 14.75 -1.70 10.64
N ALA A 303 14.99 -2.92 11.13
CA ALA A 303 15.43 -4.04 10.30
C ALA A 303 14.39 -4.43 9.23
N ARG A 304 13.08 -4.32 9.51
CA ARG A 304 12.01 -4.55 8.52
C ARG A 304 12.01 -3.48 7.43
N ILE A 305 12.23 -2.21 7.79
CA ILE A 305 12.38 -1.12 6.82
C ILE A 305 13.58 -1.38 5.91
N ASP A 306 14.73 -1.73 6.47
CA ASP A 306 15.94 -2.01 5.70
C ASP A 306 15.72 -3.17 4.71
N ARG A 307 15.06 -4.26 5.15
CA ARG A 307 14.70 -5.37 4.25
C ARG A 307 13.69 -4.97 3.18
N ALA A 308 12.74 -4.12 3.52
CA ALA A 308 11.73 -3.64 2.59
C ALA A 308 12.34 -2.81 1.45
N LEU A 309 13.36 -2.01 1.74
CA LEU A 309 14.00 -1.11 0.79
C LEU A 309 15.30 -1.65 0.19
N ALA A 310 15.75 -2.86 0.55
CA ALA A 310 17.05 -3.39 0.15
C ALA A 310 17.25 -3.44 -1.38
N ASP A 311 16.20 -3.78 -2.12
CA ASP A 311 16.25 -3.99 -3.58
C ASP A 311 15.60 -2.82 -4.37
N THR A 312 15.35 -1.68 -3.73
CA THR A 312 14.78 -0.52 -4.44
C THR A 312 15.83 0.16 -5.32
N ASP A 313 15.43 0.52 -6.54
CA ASP A 313 16.26 1.23 -7.53
C ASP A 313 15.45 2.40 -8.11
N ILE A 314 15.93 3.62 -7.89
CA ILE A 314 15.30 4.86 -8.34
C ILE A 314 15.95 5.47 -9.61
N ALA A 315 16.78 4.70 -10.29
CA ALA A 315 17.45 5.10 -11.52
C ALA A 315 17.53 3.92 -12.52
N PRO A 316 16.40 3.30 -12.90
CA PRO A 316 16.41 2.11 -13.73
C PRO A 316 16.96 2.42 -15.14
N ALA A 317 17.95 1.65 -15.56
CA ALA A 317 18.55 1.81 -16.88
C ALA A 317 17.54 1.45 -17.98
N ARG A 318 17.48 2.26 -19.06
CA ARG A 318 16.63 2.04 -20.25
C ARG A 318 15.11 1.95 -19.93
N ALA A 319 14.65 2.73 -18.95
CA ALA A 319 13.25 2.68 -18.48
C ALA A 319 12.24 2.93 -19.62
N ASP A 320 12.46 3.89 -20.51
CA ASP A 320 11.49 4.25 -21.57
C ASP A 320 11.24 3.14 -22.56
N ALA A 321 12.28 2.54 -23.15
CA ALA A 321 12.12 1.44 -24.11
C ALA A 321 11.46 0.23 -23.43
N ARG A 322 11.92 -0.14 -22.24
CA ARG A 322 11.36 -1.25 -21.48
C ARG A 322 9.89 -1.03 -21.11
N ARG A 323 9.54 0.18 -20.66
CA ARG A 323 8.16 0.56 -20.33
C ARG A 323 7.25 0.46 -21.56
N SER A 324 7.69 0.94 -22.72
CA SER A 324 6.94 0.84 -23.98
C SER A 324 6.65 -0.62 -24.36
N ASP A 325 7.67 -1.48 -24.33
CA ASP A 325 7.54 -2.91 -24.64
C ASP A 325 6.57 -3.62 -23.67
N LEU A 326 6.67 -3.34 -22.37
CA LEU A 326 5.80 -3.91 -21.34
C LEU A 326 4.34 -3.46 -21.50
N THR A 327 4.13 -2.18 -21.82
CA THR A 327 2.79 -1.64 -22.08
C THR A 327 2.17 -2.27 -23.31
N ALA A 328 2.92 -2.37 -24.42
CA ALA A 328 2.47 -3.03 -25.65
C ALA A 328 2.13 -4.51 -25.39
N ARG A 329 2.95 -5.21 -24.63
CA ARG A 329 2.72 -6.61 -24.24
C ARG A 329 1.44 -6.77 -23.41
N ARG A 330 1.27 -5.93 -22.37
CA ARG A 330 0.04 -5.90 -21.57
C ARG A 330 -1.19 -5.70 -22.44
N ASP A 331 -1.16 -4.69 -23.31
CA ASP A 331 -2.30 -4.31 -24.15
C ASP A 331 -2.66 -5.42 -25.13
N ALA A 332 -1.66 -6.09 -25.73
CA ALA A 332 -1.89 -7.24 -26.61
C ALA A 332 -2.55 -8.42 -25.87
N LEU A 333 -2.20 -8.65 -24.59
CA LEU A 333 -2.83 -9.69 -23.78
C LEU A 333 -4.25 -9.29 -23.34
N LEU A 334 -4.47 -8.03 -22.96
CA LEU A 334 -5.79 -7.53 -22.57
C LEU A 334 -6.76 -7.47 -23.77
N ALA A 335 -6.26 -7.35 -25.00
CA ALA A 335 -7.09 -7.42 -26.22
C ALA A 335 -7.74 -8.79 -26.45
N LEU A 336 -7.40 -9.82 -25.67
CA LEU A 336 -8.15 -11.10 -25.64
C LEU A 336 -9.51 -10.96 -24.94
N LEU A 337 -9.74 -9.90 -24.17
CA LEU A 337 -11.06 -9.60 -23.59
C LEU A 337 -12.02 -9.17 -24.70
N PRO A 338 -13.30 -9.64 -24.66
CA PRO A 338 -14.32 -9.26 -25.63
C PRO A 338 -14.71 -7.78 -25.54
#